data_0d1c4bf19a7fd9f2a98ba1741a15020c
#
_entry.id   0d1c4bf19a7fd9f2a98ba1741a15020c
#
_cell.length_a   1.000
_cell.length_b   1.000
_cell.length_c   1.000
_cell.angle_alpha   90.00
_cell.angle_beta   90.00
_cell.angle_gamma   90.00
#
_symmetry.space_group_name_H-M   'P 1'
#
loop_
_entity.id
_entity.type
_entity.pdbx_description
1 polymer ?
#
loop_
_entity_poly.entity_id
_entity_poly.type
_entity_poly.pdbx_seq_one_letter_code
_entity_poly.pdbx_strand_id
1 'polypeptide(L)'
;MKNYLDVIGIDVSKLTIDAHIYNRAVHRVFSNTPKGYKALLSWVQGYLEEQSFFFCFENTGHYSTNLSVYLSENNIDYVEESPLAIKRSVGIVRGKTDRLDSAMIARYAWLHKDELSLSSPREQSVQELGRLLSFREQLVRDRTGKMSSLKEMQALLSSPSTDSCCKIIKKTIHYLTKQIEALEGRIKELVKCDELLNENYKLLNTLKGVGLILSCQILYHTNNFKRFASWRQFSSYCGVAPFEHSSGTSIRRKNRIHHIGDRKMKTLLTLASVSAIQCDKELKHYYKKKVAEGKPKMVALNNVRNKILSRAFAVVKRGTPYVELQKFVA
;
A
#
# COMPACT_ATOMS: atom_id res chain seq x y z
N MET A 1 0.64 14.89 -22.29
CA MET A 1 -0.72 14.44 -21.90
C MET A 1 -1.75 14.86 -22.93
N LYS A 2 -2.91 14.14 -23.01
CA LYS A 2 -4.08 14.62 -23.79
C LYS A 2 -4.49 16.00 -23.28
N ASN A 3 -5.01 16.84 -24.16
CA ASN A 3 -5.42 18.20 -23.79
C ASN A 3 -6.82 18.16 -23.14
N TYR A 4 -6.87 17.85 -21.83
CA TYR A 4 -8.14 17.81 -21.10
C TYR A 4 -8.68 19.23 -20.86
N LEU A 5 -9.96 19.42 -21.15
CA LEU A 5 -10.69 20.69 -21.00
C LEU A 5 -11.29 20.84 -19.59
N ASP A 6 -11.55 19.73 -18.90
CA ASP A 6 -12.09 19.75 -17.54
C ASP A 6 -11.69 18.51 -16.74
N VAL A 7 -11.94 18.55 -15.45
CA VAL A 7 -11.67 17.48 -14.49
C VAL A 7 -12.87 17.26 -13.59
N ILE A 8 -13.17 15.98 -13.33
CA ILE A 8 -14.21 15.59 -12.39
C ILE A 8 -13.55 15.04 -11.12
N GLY A 9 -13.65 15.79 -10.03
CA GLY A 9 -13.25 15.34 -8.69
C GLY A 9 -14.35 14.51 -8.06
N ILE A 10 -13.97 13.35 -7.52
CA ILE A 10 -14.91 12.43 -6.89
C ILE A 10 -14.46 12.14 -5.46
N ASP A 11 -15.36 12.36 -4.51
CA ASP A 11 -15.28 11.78 -3.17
C ASP A 11 -16.11 10.50 -3.13
N VAL A 12 -15.46 9.36 -2.77
CA VAL A 12 -16.07 8.03 -2.80
C VAL A 12 -16.35 7.55 -1.39
N SER A 13 -17.61 7.40 -1.06
CA SER A 13 -18.07 6.76 0.17
C SER A 13 -18.58 5.32 -0.08
N LYS A 14 -18.96 4.64 0.98
CA LYS A 14 -19.49 3.27 0.90
C LYS A 14 -20.73 3.18 0.01
N LEU A 15 -21.66 4.12 0.12
CA LEU A 15 -22.98 4.08 -0.54
C LEU A 15 -23.13 5.12 -1.63
N THR A 16 -22.40 6.22 -1.58
CA THR A 16 -22.55 7.38 -2.46
C THR A 16 -21.21 7.81 -3.06
N ILE A 17 -21.35 8.54 -4.15
CA ILE A 17 -20.26 9.22 -4.86
C ILE A 17 -20.68 10.68 -4.97
N ASP A 18 -19.88 11.58 -4.43
CA ASP A 18 -19.99 13.01 -4.61
C ASP A 18 -19.07 13.45 -5.77
N ALA A 19 -19.65 13.96 -6.85
CA ALA A 19 -18.92 14.33 -8.06
C ALA A 19 -19.02 15.84 -8.30
N HIS A 20 -17.86 16.47 -8.61
CA HIS A 20 -17.74 17.90 -8.90
C HIS A 20 -17.00 18.14 -10.21
N ILE A 21 -17.61 18.83 -11.18
CA ILE A 21 -16.98 19.27 -12.43
C ILE A 21 -16.32 20.62 -12.19
N TYR A 22 -15.00 20.70 -12.32
CA TYR A 22 -14.22 21.84 -11.87
C TYR A 22 -14.58 23.15 -12.55
N ASN A 23 -14.45 23.24 -13.86
CA ASN A 23 -14.66 24.50 -14.60
C ASN A 23 -16.14 24.89 -14.70
N ARG A 24 -17.07 23.95 -14.52
CA ARG A 24 -18.53 24.23 -14.51
C ARG A 24 -19.06 24.57 -13.13
N ALA A 25 -18.26 24.29 -12.07
CA ALA A 25 -18.62 24.47 -10.65
C ALA A 25 -19.95 23.79 -10.28
N VAL A 26 -20.27 22.66 -10.91
CA VAL A 26 -21.49 21.89 -10.67
C VAL A 26 -21.17 20.63 -9.87
N HIS A 27 -22.07 20.29 -8.94
CA HIS A 27 -21.93 19.14 -8.05
C HIS A 27 -23.20 18.27 -8.12
N ARG A 28 -23.02 16.95 -8.07
CA ARG A 28 -24.13 16.00 -7.96
C ARG A 28 -23.70 14.73 -7.21
N VAL A 29 -24.66 14.13 -6.52
CA VAL A 29 -24.47 12.89 -5.77
C VAL A 29 -25.07 11.72 -6.53
N PHE A 30 -24.35 10.58 -6.55
CA PHE A 30 -24.78 9.35 -7.19
C PHE A 30 -24.61 8.18 -6.21
N SER A 31 -25.28 7.05 -6.48
CA SER A 31 -25.05 5.82 -5.72
C SER A 31 -23.72 5.17 -6.14
N ASN A 32 -22.98 4.58 -5.19
CA ASN A 32 -21.75 3.83 -5.46
C ASN A 32 -22.10 2.40 -5.97
N THR A 33 -22.76 2.34 -7.13
CA THR A 33 -23.25 1.13 -7.77
C THR A 33 -23.10 1.24 -9.30
N PRO A 34 -23.11 0.14 -10.08
CA PRO A 34 -23.02 0.21 -11.54
C PRO A 34 -24.08 1.12 -12.19
N LYS A 35 -25.30 1.15 -11.63
CA LYS A 35 -26.37 2.08 -12.08
C LYS A 35 -26.00 3.54 -11.82
N GLY A 36 -25.40 3.83 -10.65
CA GLY A 36 -24.93 5.16 -10.29
C GLY A 36 -23.75 5.62 -11.15
N TYR A 37 -22.83 4.72 -11.51
CA TYR A 37 -21.70 5.04 -12.41
C TYR A 37 -22.18 5.42 -13.81
N LYS A 38 -23.18 4.68 -14.34
CA LYS A 38 -23.80 4.99 -15.63
C LYS A 38 -24.47 6.38 -15.59
N ALA A 39 -25.21 6.69 -14.52
CA ALA A 39 -25.84 7.99 -14.34
C ALA A 39 -24.81 9.12 -14.18
N LEU A 40 -23.69 8.88 -13.45
CA LEU A 40 -22.57 9.80 -13.33
C LEU A 40 -21.97 10.12 -14.70
N LEU A 41 -21.68 9.11 -15.52
CA LEU A 41 -21.09 9.30 -16.84
C LEU A 41 -22.02 10.06 -17.76
N SER A 42 -23.31 9.68 -17.82
CA SER A 42 -24.32 10.41 -18.61
C SER A 42 -24.50 11.88 -18.16
N TRP A 43 -24.38 12.14 -16.85
CA TRP A 43 -24.44 13.50 -16.32
C TRP A 43 -23.21 14.32 -16.76
N VAL A 44 -22.00 13.76 -16.70
CA VAL A 44 -20.78 14.44 -17.16
C VAL A 44 -20.83 14.72 -18.66
N GLN A 45 -21.27 13.75 -19.47
CA GLN A 45 -21.43 13.89 -20.92
C GLN A 45 -22.48 14.93 -21.33
N GLY A 46 -23.41 15.27 -20.44
CA GLY A 46 -24.33 16.41 -20.65
C GLY A 46 -23.66 17.79 -20.57
N TYR A 47 -22.44 17.88 -20.04
CA TYR A 47 -21.65 19.13 -19.92
C TYR A 47 -20.37 19.11 -20.76
N LEU A 48 -19.80 17.96 -21.04
CA LEU A 48 -18.46 17.79 -21.60
C LEU A 48 -18.47 16.74 -22.71
N GLU A 49 -17.70 17.00 -23.78
CA GLU A 49 -17.48 16.03 -24.86
C GLU A 49 -16.63 14.86 -24.38
N GLU A 50 -16.83 13.69 -25.00
CA GLU A 50 -16.04 12.49 -24.70
C GLU A 50 -14.54 12.75 -24.91
N GLN A 51 -13.72 12.15 -24.04
CA GLN A 51 -12.25 12.28 -24.02
C GLN A 51 -11.69 13.68 -23.76
N SER A 52 -12.54 14.68 -23.50
CA SER A 52 -12.09 16.03 -23.11
C SER A 52 -11.88 16.19 -21.60
N PHE A 53 -12.13 15.15 -20.81
CA PHE A 53 -12.06 15.17 -19.36
C PHE A 53 -11.45 13.88 -18.78
N PHE A 54 -11.05 13.94 -17.51
CA PHE A 54 -10.71 12.78 -16.73
C PHE A 54 -11.27 12.86 -15.31
N PHE A 55 -11.43 11.71 -14.68
CA PHE A 55 -11.86 11.63 -13.28
C PHE A 55 -10.65 11.59 -12.34
N CYS A 56 -10.77 12.24 -11.18
CA CYS A 56 -9.79 12.11 -10.10
C CYS A 56 -10.52 11.78 -8.80
N PHE A 57 -10.01 10.80 -8.07
CA PHE A 57 -10.54 10.40 -6.75
C PHE A 57 -9.43 9.89 -5.83
N GLU A 58 -9.73 9.94 -4.54
CA GLU A 58 -8.83 9.40 -3.54
C GLU A 58 -8.79 7.87 -3.59
N ASN A 59 -7.60 7.30 -3.42
CA ASN A 59 -7.45 5.86 -3.23
C ASN A 59 -7.97 5.45 -1.84
N THR A 60 -9.28 5.27 -1.72
CA THR A 60 -9.98 4.86 -0.49
C THR A 60 -10.04 3.34 -0.29
N GLY A 61 -9.23 2.59 -1.04
CA GLY A 61 -9.17 1.13 -0.94
C GLY A 61 -10.34 0.43 -1.61
N HIS A 62 -11.19 -0.28 -0.84
CA HIS A 62 -12.24 -1.13 -1.44
C HIS A 62 -13.39 -0.36 -2.07
N TYR A 63 -13.70 0.86 -1.62
CA TYR A 63 -14.87 1.59 -2.09
C TYR A 63 -14.69 2.20 -3.48
N SER A 64 -13.47 2.57 -3.86
CA SER A 64 -13.15 3.12 -5.19
C SER A 64 -12.89 2.06 -6.27
N THR A 65 -12.67 0.80 -5.87
CA THR A 65 -12.27 -0.27 -6.81
C THR A 65 -13.31 -0.52 -7.91
N ASN A 66 -14.61 -0.56 -7.56
CA ASN A 66 -15.65 -0.82 -8.57
C ASN A 66 -15.80 0.34 -9.55
N LEU A 67 -15.61 1.58 -9.08
CA LEU A 67 -15.59 2.76 -9.93
C LEU A 67 -14.41 2.72 -10.90
N SER A 68 -13.20 2.41 -10.42
CA SER A 68 -12.01 2.35 -11.28
C SER A 68 -12.12 1.26 -12.37
N VAL A 69 -12.70 0.10 -12.03
CA VAL A 69 -12.99 -0.95 -13.01
C VAL A 69 -14.00 -0.46 -14.05
N TYR A 70 -15.11 0.13 -13.61
CA TYR A 70 -16.15 0.65 -14.50
C TYR A 70 -15.62 1.71 -15.47
N LEU A 71 -14.83 2.67 -14.98
CA LEU A 71 -14.23 3.72 -15.82
C LEU A 71 -13.29 3.11 -16.88
N SER A 72 -12.48 2.12 -16.48
CA SER A 72 -11.58 1.45 -17.42
C SER A 72 -12.29 0.63 -18.47
N GLU A 73 -13.34 -0.11 -18.11
CA GLU A 73 -14.16 -0.89 -19.05
C GLU A 73 -14.87 0.00 -20.09
N ASN A 74 -15.12 1.26 -19.74
CA ASN A 74 -15.71 2.26 -20.63
C ASN A 74 -14.65 3.18 -21.30
N ASN A 75 -13.36 2.85 -21.21
CA ASN A 75 -12.24 3.63 -21.76
C ASN A 75 -12.20 5.09 -21.31
N ILE A 76 -12.61 5.37 -20.08
CA ILE A 76 -12.59 6.70 -19.47
C ILE A 76 -11.32 6.90 -18.66
N ASP A 77 -10.61 7.96 -18.94
CA ASP A 77 -9.38 8.31 -18.26
C ASP A 77 -9.64 8.72 -16.80
N TYR A 78 -8.83 8.22 -15.87
CA TYR A 78 -8.93 8.58 -14.46
C TYR A 78 -7.58 8.52 -13.73
N VAL A 79 -7.52 9.19 -12.59
CA VAL A 79 -6.38 9.23 -11.67
C VAL A 79 -6.86 8.82 -10.28
N GLU A 80 -6.25 7.77 -9.72
CA GLU A 80 -6.35 7.43 -8.30
C GLU A 80 -5.18 8.07 -7.55
N GLU A 81 -5.46 9.07 -6.72
CA GLU A 81 -4.42 9.81 -6.03
C GLU A 81 -4.39 9.51 -4.52
N SER A 82 -3.24 9.80 -3.91
CA SER A 82 -3.08 9.68 -2.47
C SER A 82 -3.89 10.76 -1.73
N PRO A 83 -4.72 10.37 -0.73
CA PRO A 83 -5.44 11.34 0.12
C PRO A 83 -4.53 12.42 0.71
N LEU A 84 -3.29 12.06 0.97
CA LEU A 84 -2.30 12.97 1.53
C LEU A 84 -1.80 14.00 0.51
N ALA A 85 -1.61 13.62 -0.75
CA ALA A 85 -1.21 14.53 -1.81
C ALA A 85 -2.29 15.61 -2.01
N ILE A 86 -3.54 15.18 -2.14
CA ILE A 86 -4.70 16.08 -2.26
C ILE A 86 -4.77 17.02 -1.06
N LYS A 87 -4.77 16.50 0.16
CA LYS A 87 -4.88 17.30 1.39
C LYS A 87 -3.76 18.33 1.55
N ARG A 88 -2.54 18.03 1.12
CA ARG A 88 -1.41 18.96 1.23
C ARG A 88 -1.42 20.08 0.19
N SER A 89 -2.02 19.84 -0.95
CA SER A 89 -2.08 20.83 -2.03
C SER A 89 -3.16 21.88 -1.80
N VAL A 90 -4.18 21.59 -1.02
CA VAL A 90 -5.38 22.43 -0.89
C VAL A 90 -5.23 23.58 0.12
N GLY A 91 -4.21 23.55 0.99
CA GLY A 91 -3.99 24.58 2.01
C GLY A 91 -4.95 24.46 3.20
N ILE A 92 -5.28 25.58 3.86
CA ILE A 92 -6.17 25.62 5.02
C ILE A 92 -7.61 25.71 4.56
N VAL A 93 -8.39 24.66 4.78
CA VAL A 93 -9.84 24.63 4.51
C VAL A 93 -10.62 24.66 5.81
N ARG A 94 -11.64 25.52 5.88
CA ARG A 94 -12.57 25.59 7.00
C ARG A 94 -13.85 24.87 6.63
N GLY A 95 -14.23 23.88 7.43
CA GLY A 95 -15.40 23.02 7.20
C GLY A 95 -15.03 21.72 6.47
N LYS A 96 -15.85 20.69 6.66
CA LYS A 96 -15.73 19.40 6.01
C LYS A 96 -17.13 18.92 5.59
N THR A 97 -17.32 18.75 4.29
CA THR A 97 -18.51 18.12 3.68
C THR A 97 -18.05 17.37 2.44
N ASP A 98 -18.71 16.30 2.08
CA ASP A 98 -18.38 15.47 0.91
C ASP A 98 -18.42 16.30 -0.39
N ARG A 99 -19.30 17.31 -0.47
CA ARG A 99 -19.33 18.30 -1.55
C ARG A 99 -18.05 19.13 -1.63
N LEU A 100 -17.51 19.59 -0.50
CA LEU A 100 -16.25 20.34 -0.47
C LEU A 100 -15.07 19.42 -0.79
N ASP A 101 -15.10 18.19 -0.29
CA ASP A 101 -14.03 17.22 -0.54
C ASP A 101 -13.96 16.88 -2.04
N SER A 102 -15.08 16.63 -2.74
CA SER A 102 -15.10 16.42 -4.19
C SER A 102 -14.61 17.63 -4.98
N ALA A 103 -14.99 18.86 -4.56
CA ALA A 103 -14.50 20.10 -5.19
C ALA A 103 -12.98 20.29 -4.97
N MET A 104 -12.46 19.94 -3.79
CA MET A 104 -11.03 19.99 -3.51
C MET A 104 -10.24 18.99 -4.36
N ILE A 105 -10.76 17.79 -4.53
CA ILE A 105 -10.17 16.77 -5.41
C ILE A 105 -10.13 17.27 -6.86
N ALA A 106 -11.24 17.88 -7.36
CA ALA A 106 -11.30 18.45 -8.69
C ALA A 106 -10.27 19.57 -8.89
N ARG A 107 -10.17 20.49 -7.92
CA ARG A 107 -9.18 21.57 -7.94
C ARG A 107 -7.75 21.05 -7.94
N TYR A 108 -7.45 20.08 -7.09
CA TYR A 108 -6.14 19.44 -7.05
C TYR A 108 -5.77 18.89 -8.43
N ALA A 109 -6.66 18.07 -8.99
CA ALA A 109 -6.42 17.42 -10.26
C ALA A 109 -6.28 18.42 -11.42
N TRP A 110 -7.01 19.52 -11.41
CA TRP A 110 -6.86 20.57 -12.40
C TRP A 110 -5.52 21.28 -12.32
N LEU A 111 -5.08 21.65 -11.11
CA LEU A 111 -3.82 22.37 -10.91
C LEU A 111 -2.59 21.50 -11.22
N HIS A 112 -2.69 20.19 -11.04
CA HIS A 112 -1.58 19.23 -11.25
C HIS A 112 -1.76 18.37 -12.52
N LYS A 113 -2.72 18.70 -13.40
CA LYS A 113 -3.09 17.83 -14.54
C LYS A 113 -1.90 17.41 -15.44
N ASP A 114 -0.88 18.26 -15.55
CA ASP A 114 0.29 17.98 -16.38
C ASP A 114 1.33 17.07 -15.69
N GLU A 115 1.25 16.93 -14.36
CA GLU A 115 2.13 16.12 -13.54
C GLU A 115 1.52 14.75 -13.22
N LEU A 116 0.17 14.64 -13.24
CA LEU A 116 -0.56 13.43 -12.87
C LEU A 116 -0.42 12.35 -13.96
N SER A 117 -0.25 11.11 -13.53
CA SER A 117 -0.25 9.95 -14.41
C SER A 117 -1.59 9.24 -14.36
N LEU A 118 -2.14 8.90 -15.53
CA LEU A 118 -3.37 8.11 -15.61
C LEU A 118 -3.21 6.78 -14.89
N SER A 119 -4.24 6.42 -14.16
CA SER A 119 -4.31 5.13 -13.46
C SER A 119 -4.86 4.05 -14.37
N SER A 120 -4.45 2.83 -14.12
CA SER A 120 -5.03 1.63 -14.72
C SER A 120 -5.61 0.73 -13.61
N PRO A 121 -6.70 0.00 -13.87
CA PRO A 121 -7.27 -0.90 -12.87
C PRO A 121 -6.24 -1.96 -12.50
N ARG A 122 -6.30 -2.38 -11.24
CA ARG A 122 -5.53 -3.55 -10.82
C ARG A 122 -6.15 -4.78 -11.46
N GLU A 123 -5.31 -5.72 -11.87
CA GLU A 123 -5.76 -7.04 -12.30
C GLU A 123 -6.60 -7.71 -11.22
N GLN A 124 -7.57 -8.51 -11.62
CA GLN A 124 -8.51 -9.16 -10.70
C GLN A 124 -7.78 -10.01 -9.64
N SER A 125 -6.73 -10.71 -10.04
CA SER A 125 -5.86 -11.49 -9.16
C SER A 125 -5.17 -10.63 -8.09
N VAL A 126 -4.69 -9.44 -8.46
CA VAL A 126 -4.08 -8.48 -7.52
C VAL A 126 -5.12 -7.89 -6.56
N GLN A 127 -6.34 -7.65 -7.04
CA GLN A 127 -7.43 -7.17 -6.18
C GLN A 127 -7.85 -8.25 -5.16
N GLU A 128 -8.01 -9.51 -5.62
CA GLU A 128 -8.33 -10.64 -4.72
C GLU A 128 -7.20 -10.86 -3.71
N LEU A 129 -5.94 -10.79 -4.15
CA LEU A 129 -4.78 -10.86 -3.27
C LEU A 129 -4.85 -9.80 -2.16
N GLY A 130 -5.19 -8.57 -2.49
CA GLY A 130 -5.36 -7.49 -1.53
C GLY A 130 -6.46 -7.77 -0.50
N ARG A 131 -7.60 -8.34 -0.93
CA ARG A 131 -8.69 -8.74 -0.03
C ARG A 131 -8.26 -9.84 0.94
N LEU A 132 -7.61 -10.89 0.45
CA LEU A 132 -7.11 -12.00 1.27
C LEU A 132 -6.05 -11.52 2.29
N LEU A 133 -5.12 -10.66 1.86
CA LEU A 133 -4.09 -10.08 2.72
C LEU A 133 -4.71 -9.21 3.83
N SER A 134 -5.71 -8.40 3.52
CA SER A 134 -6.40 -7.55 4.49
C SER A 134 -7.18 -8.38 5.51
N PHE A 135 -7.88 -9.42 5.06
CA PHE A 135 -8.63 -10.31 5.95
C PHE A 135 -7.70 -11.14 6.85
N ARG A 136 -6.60 -11.66 6.29
CA ARG A 136 -5.57 -12.33 7.08
C ARG A 136 -5.04 -11.43 8.21
N GLU A 137 -4.78 -10.16 7.90
CA GLU A 137 -4.30 -9.21 8.91
C GLU A 137 -5.32 -8.97 10.01
N GLN A 138 -6.60 -8.90 9.70
CA GLN A 138 -7.66 -8.81 10.70
C GLN A 138 -7.61 -10.01 11.63
N LEU A 139 -7.58 -11.24 11.10
CA LEU A 139 -7.49 -12.46 11.92
C LEU A 139 -6.21 -12.50 12.78
N VAL A 140 -5.08 -12.01 12.27
CA VAL A 140 -3.83 -11.91 13.05
C VAL A 140 -3.98 -10.91 14.21
N ARG A 141 -4.63 -9.77 13.99
CA ARG A 141 -4.92 -8.79 15.06
C ARG A 141 -5.83 -9.38 16.12
N ASP A 142 -6.90 -10.05 15.70
CA ASP A 142 -7.87 -10.69 16.60
C ASP A 142 -7.18 -11.77 17.44
N ARG A 143 -6.38 -12.62 16.84
CA ARG A 143 -5.56 -13.62 17.54
C ARG A 143 -4.61 -12.99 18.54
N THR A 144 -3.91 -11.93 18.15
CA THR A 144 -2.97 -11.22 19.03
C THR A 144 -3.67 -10.60 20.23
N GLY A 145 -4.85 -9.99 20.02
CA GLY A 145 -5.68 -9.47 21.10
C GLY A 145 -6.10 -10.59 22.08
N LYS A 146 -6.54 -11.75 21.57
CA LYS A 146 -6.88 -12.91 22.41
C LYS A 146 -5.67 -13.46 23.18
N MET A 147 -4.48 -13.47 22.57
CA MET A 147 -3.24 -13.88 23.24
C MET A 147 -2.88 -12.93 24.39
N SER A 148 -3.04 -11.60 24.21
CA SER A 148 -2.84 -10.62 25.28
C SER A 148 -3.84 -10.83 26.42
N SER A 149 -5.13 -10.95 26.11
CA SER A 149 -6.16 -11.22 27.13
C SER A 149 -5.89 -12.52 27.90
N LEU A 150 -5.47 -13.58 27.20
CA LEU A 150 -5.08 -14.84 27.86
C LEU A 150 -3.93 -14.65 28.84
N LYS A 151 -2.88 -13.91 28.41
CA LYS A 151 -1.71 -13.65 29.25
C LYS A 151 -2.08 -12.85 30.51
N GLU A 152 -2.93 -11.85 30.38
CA GLU A 152 -3.43 -11.04 31.50
C GLU A 152 -4.24 -11.89 32.49
N MET A 153 -5.19 -12.71 32.00
CA MET A 153 -5.98 -13.62 32.83
C MET A 153 -5.10 -14.64 33.54
N GLN A 154 -4.11 -15.19 32.85
CA GLN A 154 -3.16 -16.15 33.45
C GLN A 154 -2.32 -15.53 34.57
N ALA A 155 -2.04 -14.23 34.51
CA ALA A 155 -1.30 -13.52 35.55
C ALA A 155 -2.15 -13.22 36.80
N LEU A 156 -3.50 -13.13 36.64
CA LEU A 156 -4.43 -12.80 37.72
C LEU A 156 -4.99 -14.03 38.47
N LEU A 157 -5.03 -15.21 37.84
CA LEU A 157 -5.67 -16.40 38.35
C LEU A 157 -4.68 -17.32 39.06
N SER A 158 -5.10 -17.85 40.22
CA SER A 158 -4.29 -18.87 40.96
C SER A 158 -4.23 -20.21 40.23
N SER A 159 -5.26 -20.56 39.45
CA SER A 159 -5.34 -21.81 38.70
C SER A 159 -5.81 -21.60 37.24
N PRO A 160 -4.99 -20.95 36.38
CA PRO A 160 -5.38 -20.59 35.02
C PRO A 160 -5.67 -21.79 34.11
N SER A 161 -5.09 -22.95 34.40
CA SER A 161 -5.25 -24.17 33.58
C SER A 161 -6.65 -24.79 33.70
N THR A 162 -7.32 -24.61 34.80
CA THR A 162 -8.68 -25.15 35.07
C THR A 162 -9.76 -24.16 34.71
N ASP A 163 -9.45 -22.87 34.62
CA ASP A 163 -10.41 -21.80 34.36
C ASP A 163 -11.09 -21.98 32.98
N SER A 164 -12.42 -21.85 32.97
CA SER A 164 -13.25 -22.05 31.78
C SER A 164 -13.03 -20.96 30.72
N CYS A 165 -12.83 -19.71 31.14
CA CYS A 165 -12.58 -18.59 30.22
C CYS A 165 -11.24 -18.74 29.55
N CYS A 166 -10.18 -19.12 30.28
CA CYS A 166 -8.86 -19.43 29.72
C CYS A 166 -8.93 -20.56 28.70
N LYS A 167 -9.72 -21.60 28.95
CA LYS A 167 -9.92 -22.72 27.99
C LYS A 167 -10.63 -22.24 26.71
N ILE A 168 -11.67 -21.41 26.81
CA ILE A 168 -12.39 -20.85 25.67
C ILE A 168 -11.44 -19.97 24.84
N ILE A 169 -10.67 -19.07 25.47
CA ILE A 169 -9.73 -18.21 24.77
C ILE A 169 -8.65 -19.03 24.03
N LYS A 170 -8.11 -20.08 24.64
CA LYS A 170 -7.16 -20.99 23.99
C LYS A 170 -7.76 -21.68 22.75
N LYS A 171 -9.01 -22.16 22.84
CA LYS A 171 -9.73 -22.74 21.69
C LYS A 171 -9.91 -21.71 20.57
N THR A 172 -10.27 -20.47 20.91
CA THR A 172 -10.43 -19.36 19.95
C THR A 172 -9.10 -19.03 19.26
N ILE A 173 -8.00 -18.95 20.01
CA ILE A 173 -6.65 -18.74 19.44
C ILE A 173 -6.29 -19.86 18.46
N HIS A 174 -6.54 -21.10 18.82
CA HIS A 174 -6.30 -22.24 17.96
C HIS A 174 -7.12 -22.20 16.66
N TYR A 175 -8.42 -21.89 16.78
CA TYR A 175 -9.31 -21.70 15.63
C TYR A 175 -8.80 -20.60 14.69
N LEU A 176 -8.50 -19.41 15.24
CA LEU A 176 -7.97 -18.30 14.46
C LEU A 176 -6.64 -18.68 13.75
N THR A 177 -5.80 -19.44 14.41
CA THR A 177 -4.53 -19.91 13.80
C THR A 177 -4.79 -20.79 12.59
N LYS A 178 -5.72 -21.74 12.68
CA LYS A 178 -6.13 -22.59 11.55
C LYS A 178 -6.73 -21.76 10.39
N GLN A 179 -7.55 -20.75 10.70
CA GLN A 179 -8.09 -19.88 9.66
C GLN A 179 -7.01 -19.05 8.95
N ILE A 180 -6.01 -18.56 9.69
CA ILE A 180 -4.86 -17.85 9.11
C ILE A 180 -4.06 -18.77 8.17
N GLU A 181 -3.79 -20.01 8.59
CA GLU A 181 -3.09 -21.02 7.78
C GLU A 181 -3.87 -21.34 6.49
N ALA A 182 -5.19 -21.51 6.59
CA ALA A 182 -6.06 -21.75 5.43
C ALA A 182 -6.03 -20.59 4.44
N LEU A 183 -6.08 -19.33 4.94
CA LEU A 183 -5.94 -18.14 4.09
C LEU A 183 -4.57 -18.04 3.42
N GLU A 184 -3.50 -18.37 4.13
CA GLU A 184 -2.16 -18.41 3.55
C GLU A 184 -2.04 -19.49 2.45
N GLY A 185 -2.73 -20.61 2.61
CA GLY A 185 -2.89 -21.63 1.56
C GLY A 185 -3.60 -21.05 0.34
N ARG A 186 -4.74 -20.37 0.55
CA ARG A 186 -5.50 -19.73 -0.54
C ARG A 186 -4.71 -18.63 -1.25
N ILE A 187 -3.94 -17.83 -0.52
CA ILE A 187 -3.03 -16.83 -1.11
C ILE A 187 -2.00 -17.51 -2.03
N LYS A 188 -1.40 -18.61 -1.60
CA LYS A 188 -0.43 -19.37 -2.41
C LYS A 188 -1.06 -19.93 -3.69
N GLU A 189 -2.29 -20.45 -3.60
CA GLU A 189 -3.05 -20.94 -4.76
C GLU A 189 -3.35 -19.82 -5.75
N LEU A 190 -3.88 -18.69 -5.26
CA LEU A 190 -4.16 -17.52 -6.09
C LEU A 190 -2.92 -17.05 -6.85
N VAL A 191 -1.79 -16.92 -6.15
CA VAL A 191 -0.52 -16.51 -6.77
C VAL A 191 -0.04 -17.53 -7.81
N LYS A 192 -0.26 -18.82 -7.58
CA LYS A 192 0.12 -19.87 -8.55
C LYS A 192 -0.74 -19.87 -9.82
N CYS A 193 -2.02 -19.48 -9.72
CA CYS A 193 -2.95 -19.45 -10.84
C CYS A 193 -2.67 -18.31 -11.82
N ASP A 194 -2.00 -17.25 -11.39
CA ASP A 194 -1.61 -16.12 -12.23
C ASP A 194 -0.12 -16.24 -12.57
N GLU A 195 0.21 -16.45 -13.83
CA GLU A 195 1.56 -16.74 -14.30
C GLU A 195 2.54 -15.61 -13.94
N LEU A 196 2.17 -14.37 -14.23
CA LEU A 196 3.04 -13.21 -13.98
C LEU A 196 3.22 -12.92 -12.48
N LEU A 197 2.15 -13.07 -11.68
CA LEU A 197 2.27 -12.99 -10.22
C LEU A 197 3.17 -14.09 -9.67
N ASN A 198 3.04 -15.31 -10.18
CA ASN A 198 3.82 -16.46 -9.74
C ASN A 198 5.31 -16.31 -10.06
N GLU A 199 5.64 -15.84 -11.27
CA GLU A 199 7.02 -15.56 -11.65
C GLU A 199 7.66 -14.53 -10.71
N ASN A 200 7.03 -13.39 -10.55
CA ASN A 200 7.54 -12.33 -9.66
C ASN A 200 7.58 -12.79 -8.19
N TYR A 201 6.59 -13.57 -7.74
CA TYR A 201 6.61 -14.17 -6.41
C TYR A 201 7.82 -15.10 -6.21
N LYS A 202 8.10 -15.98 -7.17
CA LYS A 202 9.27 -16.88 -7.12
C LYS A 202 10.57 -16.08 -7.04
N LEU A 203 10.71 -15.02 -7.86
CA LEU A 203 11.87 -14.14 -7.83
C LEU A 203 12.06 -13.46 -6.47
N LEU A 204 10.99 -12.92 -5.89
CA LEU A 204 11.03 -12.28 -4.56
C LEU A 204 11.44 -13.26 -3.46
N ASN A 205 10.97 -14.51 -3.50
CA ASN A 205 11.30 -15.52 -2.50
C ASN A 205 12.76 -16.02 -2.58
N THR A 206 13.50 -15.69 -3.63
CA THR A 206 14.96 -15.94 -3.66
C THR A 206 15.74 -15.00 -2.74
N LEU A 207 15.12 -13.91 -2.29
CA LEU A 207 15.74 -12.95 -1.37
C LEU A 207 15.64 -13.43 0.07
N LYS A 208 16.75 -13.58 0.74
CA LYS A 208 16.77 -13.99 2.15
C LYS A 208 16.08 -12.97 3.05
N GLY A 209 15.22 -13.45 3.92
CA GLY A 209 14.36 -12.65 4.78
C GLY A 209 13.03 -12.20 4.15
N VAL A 210 12.82 -12.45 2.87
CA VAL A 210 11.57 -12.16 2.16
C VAL A 210 10.75 -13.44 2.07
N GLY A 211 9.65 -13.51 2.84
CA GLY A 211 8.73 -14.66 2.85
C GLY A 211 7.40 -14.37 2.17
N LEU A 212 6.46 -15.32 2.22
CA LEU A 212 5.14 -15.28 1.59
C LEU A 212 4.45 -13.92 1.74
N ILE A 213 4.28 -13.45 2.97
CA ILE A 213 3.46 -12.28 3.25
C ILE A 213 4.13 -11.00 2.72
N LEU A 214 5.44 -10.85 2.88
CA LEU A 214 6.13 -9.67 2.36
C LEU A 214 6.14 -9.67 0.83
N SER A 215 6.40 -10.81 0.19
CA SER A 215 6.33 -10.94 -1.28
C SER A 215 4.94 -10.54 -1.80
N CYS A 216 3.88 -11.10 -1.24
CA CYS A 216 2.51 -10.80 -1.63
C CYS A 216 2.12 -9.33 -1.36
N GLN A 217 2.58 -8.72 -0.27
CA GLN A 217 2.36 -7.30 0.00
C GLN A 217 3.12 -6.40 -0.99
N ILE A 218 4.34 -6.76 -1.36
CA ILE A 218 5.08 -6.04 -2.41
C ILE A 218 4.30 -6.10 -3.73
N LEU A 219 3.90 -7.30 -4.17
CA LEU A 219 3.12 -7.50 -5.40
C LEU A 219 1.81 -6.68 -5.39
N TYR A 220 1.08 -6.70 -4.28
CA TYR A 220 -0.16 -5.94 -4.14
C TYR A 220 0.05 -4.42 -4.22
N HIS A 221 0.97 -3.88 -3.39
CA HIS A 221 1.18 -2.43 -3.31
C HIS A 221 1.83 -1.85 -4.57
N THR A 222 2.68 -2.62 -5.25
CA THR A 222 3.30 -2.21 -6.50
C THR A 222 2.42 -2.48 -7.73
N ASN A 223 1.23 -3.05 -7.56
CA ASN A 223 0.42 -3.56 -8.67
C ASN A 223 1.27 -4.43 -9.61
N ASN A 224 1.87 -5.46 -9.05
CA ASN A 224 2.80 -6.36 -9.75
C ASN A 224 3.93 -5.59 -10.47
N PHE A 225 4.56 -4.62 -9.77
CA PHE A 225 5.63 -3.73 -10.24
C PHE A 225 5.24 -2.73 -11.35
N LYS A 226 3.94 -2.55 -11.63
CA LYS A 226 3.46 -1.58 -12.64
C LYS A 226 3.31 -0.16 -12.07
N ARG A 227 3.10 0.00 -10.75
CA ARG A 227 2.75 1.28 -10.11
C ARG A 227 3.94 2.21 -9.85
N PHE A 228 5.13 1.68 -9.58
CA PHE A 228 6.30 2.48 -9.21
C PHE A 228 7.42 2.27 -10.21
N ALA A 229 7.93 3.35 -10.79
CA ALA A 229 9.04 3.30 -11.75
C ALA A 229 10.38 2.86 -11.11
N SER A 230 10.54 3.03 -9.79
CA SER A 230 11.77 2.69 -9.10
C SER A 230 11.54 2.25 -7.65
N TRP A 231 12.49 1.46 -7.14
CA TRP A 231 12.50 1.08 -5.73
C TRP A 231 12.56 2.29 -4.76
N ARG A 232 13.13 3.43 -5.19
CA ARG A 232 13.19 4.65 -4.37
C ARG A 232 11.81 5.25 -4.13
N GLN A 233 10.96 5.30 -5.17
CA GLN A 233 9.57 5.72 -5.03
C GLN A 233 8.81 4.80 -4.08
N PHE A 234 8.96 3.48 -4.24
CA PHE A 234 8.33 2.51 -3.34
C PHE A 234 8.89 2.58 -1.92
N SER A 235 10.19 2.85 -1.73
CA SER A 235 10.82 3.09 -0.43
C SER A 235 10.24 4.33 0.27
N SER A 236 9.97 5.39 -0.49
CA SER A 236 9.25 6.57 0.01
C SER A 236 7.83 6.23 0.45
N TYR A 237 7.08 5.50 -0.38
CA TYR A 237 5.75 5.00 -0.05
C TYR A 237 5.74 4.15 1.24
N CYS A 238 6.72 3.27 1.43
CA CYS A 238 6.88 2.45 2.63
C CYS A 238 7.36 3.25 3.87
N GLY A 239 7.69 4.54 3.73
CA GLY A 239 8.20 5.37 4.82
C GLY A 239 9.57 4.93 5.34
N VAL A 240 10.43 4.37 4.47
CA VAL A 240 11.80 3.95 4.82
C VAL A 240 12.88 4.74 4.06
N ALA A 241 12.50 5.58 3.08
CA ALA A 241 13.41 6.48 2.40
C ALA A 241 13.88 7.60 3.36
N PRO A 242 15.19 7.86 3.47
CA PRO A 242 15.69 9.00 4.20
C PRO A 242 15.58 10.26 3.34
N PHE A 243 15.12 11.37 3.93
CA PHE A 243 15.05 12.69 3.31
C PHE A 243 16.05 13.63 3.95
N GLU A 244 16.66 14.51 3.15
CA GLU A 244 17.50 15.58 3.63
C GLU A 244 16.65 16.67 4.29
N HIS A 245 17.20 17.24 5.33
CA HIS A 245 16.67 18.42 6.00
C HIS A 245 17.78 19.48 6.05
N SER A 246 17.87 20.29 5.00
CA SER A 246 18.74 21.45 4.94
C SER A 246 17.91 22.69 4.64
N SER A 247 18.26 23.81 5.28
CA SER A 247 17.67 25.11 4.99
C SER A 247 18.77 26.15 5.00
N GLY A 248 19.00 26.75 3.86
CA GLY A 248 20.09 27.72 3.66
C GLY A 248 21.46 27.15 3.97
N THR A 249 22.39 28.03 4.36
CA THR A 249 23.77 27.66 4.71
C THR A 249 23.94 27.24 6.17
N SER A 250 22.99 27.58 7.06
CA SER A 250 23.10 27.45 8.51
C SER A 250 22.48 26.18 9.10
N ILE A 251 21.52 25.54 8.41
CA ILE A 251 20.82 24.36 8.95
C ILE A 251 21.13 23.13 8.11
N ARG A 252 22.06 22.30 8.58
CA ARG A 252 22.26 20.93 8.10
C ARG A 252 21.87 19.94 9.18
N ARG A 253 20.66 19.37 9.08
CA ARG A 253 20.20 18.30 9.97
C ARG A 253 20.53 16.92 9.37
N LYS A 254 20.68 15.92 10.25
CA LYS A 254 20.85 14.52 9.81
C LYS A 254 19.61 14.07 9.03
N ASN A 255 19.82 13.34 7.94
CA ASN A 255 18.76 12.75 7.15
C ASN A 255 17.84 11.91 8.02
N ARG A 256 16.54 12.11 7.91
CA ARG A 256 15.52 11.38 8.67
C ARG A 256 14.48 10.78 7.74
N ILE A 257 13.94 9.65 8.15
CA ILE A 257 12.74 9.09 7.52
C ILE A 257 11.54 9.95 7.88
N HIS A 258 10.64 10.17 6.92
CA HIS A 258 9.41 10.89 7.18
C HIS A 258 8.42 9.98 7.96
N HIS A 259 7.56 10.58 8.80
CA HIS A 259 6.53 9.83 9.55
C HIS A 259 5.42 9.30 8.65
N ILE A 260 5.26 9.91 7.47
CA ILE A 260 4.32 9.51 6.44
C ILE A 260 4.89 8.31 5.69
N GLY A 261 4.08 7.26 5.58
CA GLY A 261 4.40 6.03 4.88
C GLY A 261 3.52 4.90 5.36
N ASP A 262 3.47 3.84 4.58
CA ASP A 262 2.71 2.65 4.92
C ASP A 262 3.34 1.94 6.13
N ARG A 263 2.67 2.05 7.30
CA ARG A 263 3.15 1.49 8.57
C ARG A 263 3.28 -0.03 8.52
N LYS A 264 2.40 -0.69 7.78
CA LYS A 264 2.37 -2.14 7.63
C LYS A 264 3.57 -2.62 6.83
N MET A 265 3.81 -2.02 5.66
CA MET A 265 5.00 -2.30 4.87
C MET A 265 6.28 -2.04 5.64
N LYS A 266 6.35 -0.94 6.38
CA LYS A 266 7.50 -0.63 7.24
C LYS A 266 7.74 -1.70 8.30
N THR A 267 6.68 -2.23 8.93
CA THR A 267 6.78 -3.31 9.92
C THR A 267 7.26 -4.60 9.28
N LEU A 268 6.69 -5.01 8.15
CA LEU A 268 7.09 -6.22 7.44
C LEU A 268 8.54 -6.14 6.95
N LEU A 269 8.95 -4.99 6.42
CA LEU A 269 10.35 -4.75 6.04
C LEU A 269 11.29 -4.78 7.24
N THR A 270 10.83 -4.38 8.43
CA THR A 270 11.61 -4.49 9.67
C THR A 270 11.85 -5.96 10.01
N LEU A 271 10.79 -6.77 10.03
CA LEU A 271 10.87 -8.20 10.32
C LEU A 271 11.77 -8.92 9.31
N ALA A 272 11.58 -8.62 8.01
CA ALA A 272 12.41 -9.14 6.93
C ALA A 272 13.88 -8.77 7.10
N SER A 273 14.17 -7.52 7.51
CA SER A 273 15.55 -7.06 7.71
C SER A 273 16.22 -7.74 8.91
N VAL A 274 15.47 -7.95 10.00
CA VAL A 274 15.97 -8.70 11.17
C VAL A 274 16.27 -10.16 10.79
N SER A 275 15.40 -10.80 10.02
CA SER A 275 15.65 -12.15 9.50
C SER A 275 16.85 -12.16 8.53
N ALA A 276 16.91 -11.20 7.59
CA ALA A 276 17.96 -11.13 6.60
C ALA A 276 19.37 -10.97 7.21
N ILE A 277 19.53 -10.12 8.23
CA ILE A 277 20.84 -9.98 8.91
C ILE A 277 21.28 -11.23 9.67
N GLN A 278 20.40 -12.21 9.88
CA GLN A 278 20.74 -13.50 10.48
C GLN A 278 21.17 -14.52 9.41
N CYS A 279 20.46 -14.58 8.27
CA CYS A 279 20.63 -15.63 7.26
C CYS A 279 21.37 -15.22 5.98
N ASP A 280 21.53 -13.90 5.70
CA ASP A 280 22.26 -13.36 4.55
C ASP A 280 23.63 -12.83 5.02
N LYS A 281 24.72 -13.47 4.60
CA LYS A 281 26.09 -13.11 5.00
C LYS A 281 26.46 -11.66 4.58
N GLU A 282 26.08 -11.23 3.38
CA GLU A 282 26.36 -9.89 2.87
C GLU A 282 25.61 -8.82 3.67
N LEU A 283 24.31 -9.01 3.92
CA LEU A 283 23.51 -8.07 4.70
C LEU A 283 23.92 -8.03 6.17
N LYS A 284 24.34 -9.16 6.73
CA LYS A 284 24.92 -9.25 8.08
C LYS A 284 26.22 -8.44 8.16
N HIS A 285 27.13 -8.64 7.20
CA HIS A 285 28.39 -7.88 7.13
C HIS A 285 28.12 -6.38 6.98
N TYR A 286 27.25 -6.01 6.02
CA TYR A 286 26.86 -4.62 5.79
C TYR A 286 26.28 -3.95 7.05
N TYR A 287 25.36 -4.64 7.76
CA TYR A 287 24.78 -4.14 8.99
C TYR A 287 25.85 -3.92 10.06
N LYS A 288 26.70 -4.91 10.32
CA LYS A 288 27.81 -4.83 11.30
C LYS A 288 28.76 -3.66 10.97
N LYS A 289 29.15 -3.54 9.69
CA LYS A 289 29.99 -2.43 9.21
C LYS A 289 29.36 -1.08 9.51
N LYS A 290 28.06 -0.91 9.24
CA LYS A 290 27.35 0.36 9.49
C LYS A 290 27.23 0.69 10.98
N VAL A 291 27.09 -0.30 11.83
CA VAL A 291 27.11 -0.11 13.30
C VAL A 291 28.51 0.25 13.78
N ALA A 292 29.55 -0.41 13.27
CA ALA A 292 30.95 -0.09 13.60
C ALA A 292 31.37 1.32 13.14
N GLU A 293 30.80 1.83 12.03
CA GLU A 293 30.94 3.23 11.59
C GLU A 293 30.20 4.23 12.50
N GLY A 294 29.68 3.81 13.66
CA GLY A 294 28.99 4.67 14.63
C GLY A 294 27.53 4.98 14.29
N LYS A 295 26.91 4.32 13.30
CA LYS A 295 25.49 4.51 13.02
C LYS A 295 24.60 3.82 14.04
N PRO A 296 23.54 4.49 14.55
CA PRO A 296 22.56 3.84 15.44
C PRO A 296 22.00 2.56 14.79
N LYS A 297 21.80 1.50 15.58
CA LYS A 297 21.31 0.18 15.13
C LYS A 297 20.06 0.27 14.25
N MET A 298 19.09 1.13 14.62
CA MET A 298 17.87 1.32 13.83
C MET A 298 18.10 2.01 12.48
N VAL A 299 19.10 2.89 12.37
CA VAL A 299 19.50 3.49 11.09
C VAL A 299 20.18 2.46 10.20
N ALA A 300 21.09 1.65 10.76
CA ALA A 300 21.73 0.55 10.03
C ALA A 300 20.68 -0.47 9.54
N LEU A 301 19.70 -0.80 10.37
CA LEU A 301 18.58 -1.69 9.98
C LEU A 301 17.72 -1.06 8.87
N ASN A 302 17.49 0.26 8.92
CA ASN A 302 16.76 0.96 7.84
C ASN A 302 17.50 0.91 6.51
N ASN A 303 18.82 0.95 6.52
CA ASN A 303 19.61 0.76 5.30
C ASN A 303 19.43 -0.67 4.74
N VAL A 304 19.30 -1.68 5.59
CA VAL A 304 18.99 -3.06 5.15
C VAL A 304 17.60 -3.14 4.52
N ARG A 305 16.57 -2.47 5.09
CA ARG A 305 15.23 -2.38 4.45
C ARG A 305 15.31 -1.85 3.03
N ASN A 306 16.06 -0.77 2.82
CA ASN A 306 16.26 -0.19 1.49
C ASN A 306 17.03 -1.12 0.54
N LYS A 307 18.02 -1.87 1.03
CA LYS A 307 18.70 -2.89 0.24
C LYS A 307 17.77 -4.04 -0.18
N ILE A 308 16.88 -4.49 0.71
CA ILE A 308 15.87 -5.51 0.38
C ILE A 308 14.96 -4.99 -0.75
N LEU A 309 14.43 -3.77 -0.65
CA LEU A 309 13.59 -3.18 -1.70
C LEU A 309 14.36 -3.00 -3.01
N SER A 310 15.60 -2.52 -2.97
CA SER A 310 16.45 -2.39 -4.15
C SER A 310 16.68 -3.75 -4.84
N ARG A 311 16.96 -4.80 -4.07
CA ARG A 311 17.12 -6.16 -4.58
C ARG A 311 15.81 -6.71 -5.15
N ALA A 312 14.66 -6.47 -4.50
CA ALA A 312 13.34 -6.89 -4.98
C ALA A 312 13.04 -6.32 -6.38
N PHE A 313 13.24 -5.02 -6.57
CA PHE A 313 13.06 -4.42 -7.89
C PHE A 313 14.09 -4.90 -8.92
N ALA A 314 15.33 -5.15 -8.49
CA ALA A 314 16.38 -5.62 -9.38
C ALA A 314 16.14 -7.04 -9.91
N VAL A 315 15.70 -8.00 -9.06
CA VAL A 315 15.43 -9.38 -9.47
C VAL A 315 14.24 -9.44 -10.42
N VAL A 316 13.17 -8.68 -10.15
CA VAL A 316 11.99 -8.63 -11.01
C VAL A 316 12.31 -7.95 -12.35
N LYS A 317 12.99 -6.80 -12.34
CA LYS A 317 13.38 -6.11 -13.58
C LYS A 317 14.29 -6.98 -14.47
N ARG A 318 15.16 -7.78 -13.87
CA ARG A 318 16.11 -8.64 -14.56
C ARG A 318 15.49 -9.98 -14.98
N GLY A 319 14.39 -10.40 -14.37
CA GLY A 319 13.76 -11.70 -14.61
C GLY A 319 14.59 -12.89 -14.11
N THR A 320 15.58 -12.66 -13.23
CA THR A 320 16.48 -13.73 -12.76
C THR A 320 16.58 -13.77 -11.25
N PRO A 321 16.69 -14.98 -10.64
CA PRO A 321 16.82 -15.14 -9.20
C PRO A 321 17.99 -14.35 -8.61
N TYR A 322 17.89 -14.06 -7.31
CA TYR A 322 18.98 -13.46 -6.57
C TYR A 322 20.09 -14.50 -6.36
N VAL A 323 21.32 -14.12 -6.73
CA VAL A 323 22.51 -14.94 -6.50
C VAL A 323 23.39 -14.24 -5.46
N GLU A 324 23.78 -14.97 -4.40
CA GLU A 324 24.76 -14.47 -3.44
C GLU A 324 26.14 -14.37 -4.13
N LEU A 325 26.68 -13.19 -4.18
CA LEU A 325 28.05 -13.01 -4.62
C LEU A 325 29.00 -13.46 -3.48
N GLN A 326 29.57 -14.62 -3.59
CA GLN A 326 30.52 -15.16 -2.60
C GLN A 326 31.82 -14.37 -2.45
N LYS A 327 31.98 -13.26 -3.16
CA LYS A 327 33.22 -12.50 -3.31
C LYS A 327 33.42 -11.37 -2.30
N PHE A 328 32.88 -11.44 -1.10
CA PHE A 328 33.13 -10.42 -0.07
C PHE A 328 33.68 -11.00 1.23
N VAL A 329 34.62 -11.93 1.09
CA VAL A 329 35.51 -12.35 2.18
C VAL A 329 36.93 -12.25 1.66
N ALA A 330 37.48 -11.09 1.73
CA ALA A 330 38.89 -10.81 1.83
C ALA A 330 39.05 -9.53 2.66
#